data_0d28a9f0e5d83e2f26cf8d3aed4d7072
#
_entry.id   0d28a9f0e5d83e2f26cf8d3aed4d7072
#
_cell.length_a   1.000
_cell.length_b   1.000
_cell.length_c   1.000
_cell.angle_alpha   90.00
_cell.angle_beta   90.00
_cell.angle_gamma   90.00
#
_symmetry.space_group_name_H-M   'P 1'
#
loop_
_entity.id
_entity.type
_entity.pdbx_description
1 polymer ?
#
loop_
_entity_poly.entity_id
_entity_poly.type
_entity_poly.pdbx_seq_one_letter_code
_entity_poly.pdbx_strand_id
1 'polypeptide(L)'
;MTAPPIETERQIPNYRQQVKRALPAHVFEPDYSNLPWFAVHASVIGIGYYLLVAHFSWWLALIVSVAIGHTFACMGFLAHDISHGGTIKRLWIRDILSGLAFSPLAVGPYLWRRWHNADHHNNTQIEGIDPDHLFTIYDYQHNPVLRWLYTLSPVLRNIIVFGSFSYRLTQKMITMVITYVMSPKSTTAQRVLLVAQLIVPLALWIVPSSLLGWHVLVFGYMIPVLIGNAVAISYISTNHFLNPLANESDVLASSLSVTLPKSLRWLDPLHLWFGAHVGHHLFPQASARQARIIESKVAELFPDRFHTMTVTSALRLLWQTPWIYEDKVNLVDPKREIRTGTLGNGL
;
A
#
# COMPACT_ATOMS: atom_id res chain seq x y z
N MET A 1 -9.35 -42.95 17.81
CA MET A 1 -8.30 -41.92 17.86
C MET A 1 -9.00 -40.62 18.17
N THR A 2 -8.84 -40.12 19.36
CA THR A 2 -9.42 -38.84 19.82
C THR A 2 -8.65 -37.72 19.16
N ALA A 3 -9.35 -36.78 18.50
CA ALA A 3 -8.75 -35.58 17.96
C ALA A 3 -7.99 -34.84 19.09
N PRO A 4 -6.81 -34.24 18.78
CA PRO A 4 -6.11 -33.42 19.76
C PRO A 4 -7.03 -32.28 20.22
N PRO A 5 -6.94 -31.86 21.51
CA PRO A 5 -7.77 -30.78 22.00
C PRO A 5 -7.48 -29.52 21.20
N ILE A 6 -8.55 -28.84 20.77
CA ILE A 6 -8.51 -27.50 20.17
C ILE A 6 -7.69 -26.62 21.13
N GLU A 7 -6.57 -26.10 20.66
CA GLU A 7 -5.78 -25.14 21.42
C GLU A 7 -6.71 -24.03 21.89
N THR A 8 -6.89 -23.94 23.20
CA THR A 8 -7.60 -22.87 23.87
C THR A 8 -7.24 -21.53 23.25
N GLU A 9 -8.26 -20.74 22.88
CA GLU A 9 -8.16 -19.34 22.43
C GLU A 9 -7.03 -18.63 23.17
N ARG A 10 -5.88 -18.47 22.53
CA ARG A 10 -4.79 -17.67 23.08
C ARG A 10 -5.31 -16.24 23.07
N GLN A 11 -5.54 -15.68 24.26
CA GLN A 11 -5.81 -14.24 24.38
C GLN A 11 -4.76 -13.50 23.58
N ILE A 12 -5.19 -12.71 22.59
CA ILE A 12 -4.27 -11.90 21.80
C ILE A 12 -3.51 -10.99 22.76
N PRO A 13 -2.18 -11.14 22.86
CA PRO A 13 -1.40 -10.32 23.77
C PRO A 13 -1.63 -8.83 23.43
N ASN A 14 -1.75 -7.99 24.46
CA ASN A 14 -1.87 -6.54 24.24
C ASN A 14 -0.52 -5.96 23.79
N TYR A 15 -0.07 -6.33 22.56
CA TYR A 15 1.21 -5.92 21.96
C TYR A 15 1.36 -4.41 21.99
N ARG A 16 0.29 -3.70 21.60
CA ARG A 16 0.30 -2.23 21.55
C ARG A 16 0.67 -1.62 22.90
N GLN A 17 0.10 -2.13 24.01
CA GLN A 17 0.39 -1.59 25.33
C GLN A 17 1.80 -1.94 25.80
N GLN A 18 2.28 -3.16 25.56
CA GLN A 18 3.63 -3.59 25.94
C GLN A 18 4.69 -2.80 25.18
N VAL A 19 4.57 -2.70 23.84
CA VAL A 19 5.49 -1.94 23.01
C VAL A 19 5.45 -0.45 23.39
N LYS A 20 4.26 0.14 23.61
CA LYS A 20 4.12 1.55 24.01
C LYS A 20 4.85 1.88 25.30
N ARG A 21 4.80 0.99 26.30
CA ARG A 21 5.50 1.16 27.57
C ARG A 21 7.02 1.11 27.46
N ALA A 22 7.51 0.37 26.46
CA ALA A 22 8.94 0.20 26.21
C ALA A 22 9.54 1.28 25.29
N LEU A 23 8.71 2.14 24.69
CA LEU A 23 9.15 3.18 23.78
C LEU A 23 9.28 4.54 24.50
N PRO A 24 10.28 5.37 24.13
CA PRO A 24 10.39 6.71 24.66
C PRO A 24 9.25 7.62 24.13
N ALA A 25 8.84 8.60 24.92
CA ALA A 25 7.68 9.45 24.64
C ALA A 25 7.80 10.20 23.30
N HIS A 26 9.01 10.64 22.92
CA HIS A 26 9.24 11.41 21.69
C HIS A 26 8.87 10.65 20.39
N VAL A 27 8.77 9.31 20.44
CA VAL A 27 8.32 8.49 19.30
C VAL A 27 6.90 8.87 18.85
N PHE A 28 6.09 9.40 19.76
CA PHE A 28 4.70 9.79 19.51
C PHE A 28 4.50 11.29 19.31
N GLU A 29 5.58 12.06 19.30
CA GLU A 29 5.55 13.50 19.02
C GLU A 29 5.45 13.76 17.50
N PRO A 30 4.87 14.90 17.08
CA PRO A 30 4.84 15.28 15.68
C PRO A 30 6.26 15.42 15.10
N ASP A 31 6.49 14.78 13.96
CA ASP A 31 7.77 14.84 13.27
C ASP A 31 7.61 15.53 11.91
N TYR A 32 8.12 16.74 11.80
CA TYR A 32 8.04 17.57 10.59
C TYR A 32 9.19 17.31 9.61
N SER A 33 10.12 16.41 9.94
CA SER A 33 11.34 16.15 9.14
C SER A 33 11.06 15.60 7.73
N ASN A 34 9.84 15.09 7.51
CA ASN A 34 9.40 14.59 6.21
C ASN A 34 8.85 15.68 5.27
N LEU A 35 8.50 16.86 5.77
CA LEU A 35 7.93 17.95 4.94
C LEU A 35 8.88 18.48 3.84
N PRO A 36 10.19 18.60 4.05
CA PRO A 36 11.12 19.01 2.99
C PRO A 36 11.08 18.15 1.74
N TRP A 37 10.61 16.88 1.82
CA TRP A 37 10.45 16.02 0.65
C TRP A 37 9.50 16.59 -0.40
N PHE A 38 8.54 17.45 -0.03
CA PHE A 38 7.72 18.17 -1.01
C PHE A 38 8.57 18.96 -2.00
N ALA A 39 9.58 19.70 -1.51
CA ALA A 39 10.46 20.48 -2.37
C ALA A 39 11.30 19.59 -3.28
N VAL A 40 11.82 18.48 -2.76
CA VAL A 40 12.58 17.49 -3.55
C VAL A 40 11.72 16.92 -4.67
N HIS A 41 10.52 16.46 -4.34
CA HIS A 41 9.60 15.86 -5.32
C HIS A 41 9.13 16.88 -6.36
N ALA A 42 8.79 18.10 -5.95
CA ALA A 42 8.43 19.17 -6.86
C ALA A 42 9.58 19.52 -7.82
N SER A 43 10.83 19.51 -7.34
CA SER A 43 12.01 19.77 -8.16
C SER A 43 12.22 18.66 -9.20
N VAL A 44 12.11 17.37 -8.83
CA VAL A 44 12.24 16.26 -9.77
C VAL A 44 11.17 16.34 -10.87
N ILE A 45 9.92 16.62 -10.51
CA ILE A 45 8.82 16.76 -11.45
C ILE A 45 9.05 17.97 -12.36
N GLY A 46 9.37 19.14 -11.80
CA GLY A 46 9.60 20.38 -12.56
C GLY A 46 10.75 20.24 -13.56
N ILE A 47 11.88 19.67 -13.12
CA ILE A 47 13.04 19.40 -14.00
C ILE A 47 12.64 18.39 -15.10
N GLY A 48 11.91 17.32 -14.71
CA GLY A 48 11.46 16.32 -15.67
C GLY A 48 10.54 16.92 -16.75
N TYR A 49 9.57 17.74 -16.37
CA TYR A 49 8.68 18.44 -17.31
C TYR A 49 9.47 19.40 -18.20
N TYR A 50 10.40 20.16 -17.64
CA TYR A 50 11.30 21.03 -18.42
C TYR A 50 12.07 20.23 -19.47
N LEU A 51 12.67 19.10 -19.10
CA LEU A 51 13.42 18.25 -20.02
C LEU A 51 12.54 17.67 -21.13
N LEU A 52 11.30 17.26 -20.80
CA LEU A 52 10.37 16.76 -21.81
C LEU A 52 9.95 17.84 -22.81
N VAL A 53 9.77 19.09 -22.38
CA VAL A 53 9.39 20.20 -23.26
C VAL A 53 10.57 20.71 -24.08
N ALA A 54 11.75 20.91 -23.45
CA ALA A 54 12.88 21.58 -24.06
C ALA A 54 13.79 20.62 -24.88
N HIS A 55 13.87 19.35 -24.50
CA HIS A 55 14.86 18.39 -25.00
C HIS A 55 14.28 17.00 -25.26
N PHE A 56 13.12 16.92 -25.93
CA PHE A 56 12.46 15.64 -26.17
C PHE A 56 13.33 14.68 -27.00
N SER A 57 13.60 13.53 -26.42
CA SER A 57 14.04 12.32 -27.12
C SER A 57 13.44 11.10 -26.42
N TRP A 58 13.20 10.02 -27.15
CA TRP A 58 12.55 8.83 -26.62
C TRP A 58 13.27 8.24 -25.39
N TRP A 59 14.61 8.16 -25.44
CA TRP A 59 15.41 7.62 -24.35
C TRP A 59 15.38 8.51 -23.12
N LEU A 60 15.53 9.82 -23.32
CA LEU A 60 15.41 10.79 -22.23
C LEU A 60 14.01 10.75 -21.62
N ALA A 61 12.97 10.70 -22.46
CA ALA A 61 11.59 10.64 -22.01
C ALA A 61 11.31 9.40 -21.15
N LEU A 62 11.85 8.23 -21.50
CA LEU A 62 11.72 7.02 -20.69
C LEU A 62 12.43 7.16 -19.33
N ILE A 63 13.65 7.69 -19.30
CA ILE A 63 14.40 7.93 -18.06
C ILE A 63 13.64 8.92 -17.17
N VAL A 64 13.15 10.01 -17.73
CA VAL A 64 12.36 11.02 -17.03
C VAL A 64 11.06 10.41 -16.49
N SER A 65 10.38 9.58 -17.28
CA SER A 65 9.15 8.88 -16.83
C SER A 65 9.43 7.98 -15.63
N VAL A 66 10.55 7.27 -15.60
CA VAL A 66 10.92 6.43 -14.46
C VAL A 66 11.17 7.29 -13.21
N ALA A 67 11.92 8.40 -13.37
CA ALA A 67 12.21 9.30 -12.26
C ALA A 67 10.93 9.95 -11.68
N ILE A 68 10.05 10.46 -12.56
CA ILE A 68 8.77 11.06 -12.14
C ILE A 68 7.86 9.99 -11.54
N GLY A 69 7.77 8.80 -12.13
CA GLY A 69 6.92 7.72 -11.63
C GLY A 69 7.36 7.21 -10.26
N HIS A 70 8.65 7.04 -10.04
CA HIS A 70 9.19 6.76 -8.71
C HIS A 70 8.88 7.89 -7.72
N THR A 71 8.99 9.15 -8.15
CA THR A 71 8.60 10.32 -7.36
C THR A 71 7.11 10.29 -6.99
N PHE A 72 6.22 9.86 -7.88
CA PHE A 72 4.78 9.71 -7.58
C PHE A 72 4.53 8.66 -6.49
N ALA A 73 5.26 7.55 -6.48
CA ALA A 73 5.20 6.59 -5.38
C ALA A 73 5.66 7.21 -4.06
N CYS A 74 6.81 7.91 -4.06
CA CYS A 74 7.34 8.59 -2.87
C CYS A 74 6.38 9.65 -2.33
N MET A 75 5.72 10.41 -3.21
CA MET A 75 4.64 11.33 -2.82
C MET A 75 3.46 10.58 -2.21
N GLY A 76 3.10 9.41 -2.73
CA GLY A 76 2.10 8.54 -2.13
C GLY A 76 2.46 8.12 -0.71
N PHE A 77 3.71 7.74 -0.46
CA PHE A 77 4.20 7.40 0.88
C PHE A 77 4.20 8.62 1.83
N LEU A 78 4.56 9.79 1.32
CA LEU A 78 4.49 11.04 2.08
C LEU A 78 3.03 11.40 2.45
N ALA A 79 2.13 11.28 1.50
CA ALA A 79 0.70 11.50 1.72
C ALA A 79 0.12 10.53 2.76
N HIS A 80 0.53 9.28 2.71
CA HIS A 80 0.15 8.24 3.66
C HIS A 80 0.60 8.61 5.09
N ASP A 81 1.87 8.96 5.30
CA ASP A 81 2.40 9.40 6.61
C ASP A 81 1.65 10.62 7.15
N ILE A 82 1.45 11.65 6.30
CA ILE A 82 0.69 12.85 6.68
C ILE A 82 -0.75 12.49 7.04
N SER A 83 -1.42 11.61 6.29
CA SER A 83 -2.82 11.23 6.49
C SER A 83 -3.09 10.59 7.85
N HIS A 84 -2.12 9.87 8.39
CA HIS A 84 -2.21 9.27 9.72
C HIS A 84 -2.03 10.28 10.87
N GLY A 85 -1.50 11.47 10.58
CA GLY A 85 -1.34 12.55 11.57
C GLY A 85 -0.09 12.44 12.44
N GLY A 86 0.89 11.62 12.06
CA GLY A 86 2.21 11.56 12.69
C GLY A 86 2.99 12.86 12.50
N THR A 87 2.81 13.51 11.35
CA THR A 87 3.45 14.78 11.00
C THR A 87 2.56 15.98 11.36
N ILE A 88 1.31 16.01 10.87
CA ILE A 88 0.39 17.15 11.02
C ILE A 88 -0.82 16.77 11.87
N LYS A 89 -1.07 17.48 12.99
CA LYS A 89 -2.22 17.18 13.85
C LYS A 89 -3.52 17.88 13.40
N ARG A 90 -3.43 19.10 12.80
CA ARG A 90 -4.62 19.85 12.34
C ARG A 90 -5.20 19.22 11.08
N LEU A 91 -6.44 18.74 11.15
CA LEU A 91 -7.10 17.97 10.12
C LEU A 91 -7.12 18.67 8.75
N TRP A 92 -7.51 19.94 8.69
CA TRP A 92 -7.60 20.64 7.40
C TRP A 92 -6.25 20.85 6.72
N ILE A 93 -5.15 21.10 7.50
CA ILE A 93 -3.79 21.19 6.95
C ILE A 93 -3.35 19.81 6.45
N ARG A 94 -3.61 18.79 7.24
CA ARG A 94 -3.34 17.39 6.88
C ARG A 94 -4.02 16.99 5.56
N ASP A 95 -5.30 17.37 5.39
CA ASP A 95 -6.06 17.08 4.17
C ASP A 95 -5.49 17.82 2.97
N ILE A 96 -5.09 19.08 3.09
CA ILE A 96 -4.48 19.82 1.99
C ILE A 96 -3.14 19.19 1.61
N LEU A 97 -2.24 18.96 2.56
CA LEU A 97 -0.90 18.45 2.29
C LEU A 97 -0.93 17.01 1.77
N SER A 98 -1.73 16.13 2.40
CA SER A 98 -1.87 14.76 1.89
C SER A 98 -2.59 14.74 0.54
N GLY A 99 -3.56 15.62 0.31
CA GLY A 99 -4.21 15.76 -1.00
C GLY A 99 -3.26 16.19 -2.11
N LEU A 100 -2.38 17.15 -1.83
CA LEU A 100 -1.33 17.55 -2.77
C LEU A 100 -0.36 16.39 -3.08
N ALA A 101 0.09 15.70 -2.05
CA ALA A 101 1.00 14.57 -2.22
C ALA A 101 0.34 13.35 -2.89
N PHE A 102 -0.94 13.09 -2.64
CA PHE A 102 -1.70 12.03 -3.32
C PHE A 102 -2.17 12.41 -4.74
N SER A 103 -2.11 13.69 -5.11
CA SER A 103 -2.71 14.17 -6.37
C SER A 103 -2.23 13.43 -7.62
N PRO A 104 -0.95 13.02 -7.77
CA PRO A 104 -0.52 12.30 -8.97
C PRO A 104 -1.22 10.94 -9.14
N LEU A 105 -1.58 10.30 -8.04
CA LEU A 105 -2.21 8.98 -8.02
C LEU A 105 -3.75 9.06 -7.93
N ALA A 106 -4.30 10.27 -7.96
CA ALA A 106 -5.74 10.54 -7.86
C ALA A 106 -6.39 9.95 -6.60
N VAL A 107 -5.68 9.93 -5.48
CA VAL A 107 -6.17 9.45 -4.18
C VAL A 107 -6.71 10.62 -3.37
N GLY A 108 -7.98 10.53 -2.95
CA GLY A 108 -8.62 11.56 -2.14
C GLY A 108 -8.34 11.39 -0.64
N PRO A 109 -7.95 12.45 0.09
CA PRO A 109 -7.66 12.35 1.53
C PRO A 109 -8.85 11.89 2.37
N TYR A 110 -10.07 12.32 2.03
CA TYR A 110 -11.29 11.91 2.72
C TYR A 110 -11.56 10.41 2.53
N LEU A 111 -11.46 9.91 1.29
CA LEU A 111 -11.61 8.49 0.98
C LEU A 111 -10.54 7.67 1.70
N TRP A 112 -9.27 8.12 1.64
CA TRP A 112 -8.15 7.44 2.27
C TRP A 112 -8.36 7.23 3.77
N ARG A 113 -8.78 8.28 4.49
CA ARG A 113 -9.04 8.16 5.93
C ARG A 113 -10.17 7.19 6.24
N ARG A 114 -11.22 7.18 5.42
CA ARG A 114 -12.36 6.30 5.63
C ARG A 114 -12.02 4.84 5.35
N TRP A 115 -11.40 4.59 4.24
CA TRP A 115 -11.06 3.24 3.80
C TRP A 115 -9.79 2.74 4.49
N HIS A 116 -8.65 3.43 4.34
CA HIS A 116 -7.37 2.93 4.82
C HIS A 116 -7.23 3.06 6.34
N ASN A 117 -7.50 4.26 6.91
CA ASN A 117 -7.27 4.45 8.35
C ASN A 117 -8.35 3.82 9.22
N ALA A 118 -9.63 3.79 8.77
CA ALA A 118 -10.72 3.25 9.58
C ALA A 118 -10.99 1.77 9.28
N ASP A 119 -11.13 1.39 8.00
CA ASP A 119 -11.56 0.03 7.67
C ASP A 119 -10.35 -0.92 7.66
N HIS A 120 -9.26 -0.60 6.93
CA HIS A 120 -8.10 -1.49 6.81
C HIS A 120 -7.28 -1.62 8.11
N HIS A 121 -6.83 -0.51 8.72
CA HIS A 121 -5.97 -0.59 9.92
C HIS A 121 -6.62 -1.25 11.13
N ASN A 122 -7.95 -1.13 11.26
CA ASN A 122 -8.66 -1.77 12.37
C ASN A 122 -8.99 -3.23 12.11
N ASN A 123 -8.98 -3.66 10.84
CA ASN A 123 -9.46 -4.98 10.45
C ASN A 123 -8.50 -5.72 9.51
N THR A 124 -7.20 -5.40 9.56
CA THR A 124 -6.19 -5.97 8.65
C THR A 124 -6.27 -7.49 8.60
N GLN A 125 -6.43 -8.05 7.38
CA GLN A 125 -6.57 -9.48 7.09
C GLN A 125 -7.82 -10.15 7.70
N ILE A 126 -8.84 -9.39 8.14
CA ILE A 126 -10.12 -9.97 8.54
C ILE A 126 -10.99 -10.17 7.30
N GLU A 127 -11.32 -11.44 7.01
CA GLU A 127 -12.10 -11.82 5.85
C GLU A 127 -13.48 -11.11 5.83
N GLY A 128 -13.85 -10.57 4.68
CA GLY A 128 -15.13 -9.87 4.46
C GLY A 128 -15.22 -8.48 5.10
N ILE A 129 -14.21 -8.04 5.87
CA ILE A 129 -14.18 -6.72 6.51
C ILE A 129 -13.00 -5.90 5.98
N ASP A 130 -11.79 -6.44 5.94
CA ASP A 130 -10.64 -5.75 5.35
C ASP A 130 -10.84 -5.60 3.84
N PRO A 131 -10.92 -4.39 3.31
CA PRO A 131 -11.08 -4.18 1.89
C PRO A 131 -9.86 -4.57 1.06
N ASP A 132 -8.73 -4.84 1.69
CA ASP A 132 -7.43 -5.08 1.04
C ASP A 132 -6.93 -6.51 1.12
N HIS A 133 -7.68 -7.43 1.75
CA HIS A 133 -7.28 -8.85 1.75
C HIS A 133 -7.26 -9.46 0.34
N LEU A 134 -6.48 -10.53 0.17
CA LEU A 134 -6.47 -11.34 -1.05
C LEU A 134 -7.78 -12.10 -1.24
N PHE A 135 -7.95 -12.64 -2.44
CA PHE A 135 -9.11 -13.45 -2.80
C PHE A 135 -9.22 -14.72 -1.96
N THR A 136 -10.45 -15.10 -1.67
CA THR A 136 -10.80 -16.35 -1.01
C THR A 136 -11.32 -17.39 -2.03
N ILE A 137 -11.51 -18.63 -1.57
CA ILE A 137 -12.14 -19.67 -2.41
C ILE A 137 -13.58 -19.27 -2.79
N TYR A 138 -14.27 -18.52 -1.93
CA TYR A 138 -15.57 -17.95 -2.24
C TYR A 138 -15.50 -16.97 -3.41
N ASP A 139 -14.52 -16.05 -3.42
CA ASP A 139 -14.31 -15.12 -4.52
C ASP A 139 -14.00 -15.84 -5.82
N TYR A 140 -13.16 -16.89 -5.77
CA TYR A 140 -12.86 -17.70 -6.93
C TYR A 140 -14.12 -18.36 -7.51
N GLN A 141 -15.02 -18.87 -6.68
CA GLN A 141 -16.26 -19.50 -7.13
C GLN A 141 -17.24 -18.52 -7.79
N HIS A 142 -17.25 -17.27 -7.37
CA HIS A 142 -18.22 -16.25 -7.80
C HIS A 142 -17.68 -15.23 -8.82
N ASN A 143 -16.35 -15.15 -9.01
CA ASN A 143 -15.73 -14.20 -9.93
C ASN A 143 -15.25 -14.90 -11.23
N PRO A 144 -15.91 -14.66 -12.39
CA PRO A 144 -15.54 -15.31 -13.65
C PRO A 144 -14.15 -14.92 -14.15
N VAL A 145 -13.69 -13.68 -13.87
CA VAL A 145 -12.34 -13.22 -14.27
C VAL A 145 -11.28 -13.98 -13.47
N LEU A 146 -11.50 -14.16 -12.17
CA LEU A 146 -10.59 -14.91 -11.32
C LEU A 146 -10.52 -16.40 -11.76
N ARG A 147 -11.68 -17.02 -12.05
CA ARG A 147 -11.72 -18.37 -12.60
C ARG A 147 -10.95 -18.48 -13.92
N TRP A 148 -11.15 -17.52 -14.83
CA TRP A 148 -10.42 -17.47 -16.10
C TRP A 148 -8.90 -17.36 -15.87
N LEU A 149 -8.43 -16.48 -14.99
CA LEU A 149 -7.01 -16.34 -14.66
C LEU A 149 -6.37 -17.66 -14.23
N TYR A 150 -7.10 -18.51 -13.51
CA TYR A 150 -6.61 -19.81 -13.06
C TYR A 150 -6.65 -20.89 -14.15
N THR A 151 -7.27 -20.65 -15.31
CA THR A 151 -7.13 -21.52 -16.49
C THR A 151 -5.79 -21.34 -17.20
N LEU A 152 -5.14 -20.17 -17.02
CA LEU A 152 -3.85 -19.86 -17.61
C LEU A 152 -2.72 -20.64 -16.92
N SER A 153 -1.56 -20.78 -17.59
CA SER A 153 -0.36 -21.28 -16.92
C SER A 153 0.01 -20.38 -15.74
N PRO A 154 0.63 -20.91 -14.67
CA PRO A 154 1.05 -20.10 -13.51
C PRO A 154 1.91 -18.89 -13.90
N VAL A 155 2.82 -19.07 -14.87
CA VAL A 155 3.69 -18.00 -15.36
C VAL A 155 2.86 -16.88 -16.01
N LEU A 156 1.95 -17.23 -16.92
CA LEU A 156 1.12 -16.22 -17.61
C LEU A 156 0.17 -15.52 -16.63
N ARG A 157 -0.45 -16.27 -15.73
CA ARG A 157 -1.27 -15.72 -14.65
C ARG A 157 -0.48 -14.69 -13.83
N ASN A 158 0.73 -15.07 -13.40
CA ASN A 158 1.55 -14.20 -12.58
C ASN A 158 2.03 -12.95 -13.34
N ILE A 159 2.37 -13.06 -14.63
CA ILE A 159 2.66 -11.90 -15.48
C ILE A 159 1.48 -10.92 -15.48
N ILE A 160 0.25 -11.41 -15.65
CA ILE A 160 -0.97 -10.57 -15.65
C ILE A 160 -1.18 -9.94 -14.27
N VAL A 161 -1.07 -10.71 -13.19
CA VAL A 161 -1.27 -10.22 -11.83
C VAL A 161 -0.22 -9.16 -11.45
N PHE A 162 1.07 -9.42 -11.68
CA PHE A 162 2.12 -8.43 -11.42
C PHE A 162 2.02 -7.23 -12.37
N GLY A 163 1.65 -7.44 -13.63
CA GLY A 163 1.35 -6.36 -14.57
C GLY A 163 0.22 -5.45 -14.08
N SER A 164 -0.77 -6.02 -13.37
CA SER A 164 -1.87 -5.23 -12.78
C SER A 164 -1.42 -4.27 -11.67
N PHE A 165 -0.27 -4.48 -11.05
CA PHE A 165 0.27 -3.57 -10.05
C PHE A 165 0.44 -2.14 -10.59
N SER A 166 0.68 -2.01 -11.90
CA SER A 166 0.83 -0.72 -12.56
C SER A 166 -0.42 0.16 -12.55
N TYR A 167 -1.61 -0.37 -12.30
CA TYR A 167 -2.84 0.41 -12.29
C TYR A 167 -3.77 0.13 -11.09
N ARG A 168 -3.43 -0.87 -10.27
CA ARG A 168 -4.35 -1.42 -9.26
C ARG A 168 -4.73 -0.43 -8.16
N LEU A 169 -3.82 0.44 -7.73
CA LEU A 169 -4.15 1.49 -6.74
C LEU A 169 -5.16 2.47 -7.31
N THR A 170 -4.92 3.00 -8.51
CA THR A 170 -5.84 3.94 -9.18
C THR A 170 -7.19 3.27 -9.44
N GLN A 171 -7.22 2.03 -9.93
CA GLN A 171 -8.45 1.27 -10.12
C GLN A 171 -9.22 1.13 -8.80
N LYS A 172 -8.55 0.76 -7.72
CA LYS A 172 -9.15 0.63 -6.38
C LYS A 172 -9.76 1.95 -5.94
N MET A 173 -9.06 3.08 -6.11
CA MET A 173 -9.57 4.40 -5.76
C MET A 173 -10.85 4.74 -6.52
N ILE A 174 -10.87 4.53 -7.83
CA ILE A 174 -12.06 4.78 -8.67
C ILE A 174 -13.23 3.90 -8.19
N THR A 175 -12.99 2.60 -7.97
CA THR A 175 -14.01 1.66 -7.50
C THR A 175 -14.58 2.09 -6.15
N MET A 176 -13.71 2.49 -5.20
CA MET A 176 -14.13 2.93 -3.87
C MET A 176 -14.92 4.23 -3.93
N VAL A 177 -14.53 5.22 -4.79
CA VAL A 177 -15.32 6.43 -5.01
C VAL A 177 -16.72 6.06 -5.50
N ILE A 178 -16.84 5.20 -6.50
CA ILE A 178 -18.14 4.76 -7.03
C ILE A 178 -18.97 4.10 -5.92
N THR A 179 -18.39 3.16 -5.18
CA THR A 179 -19.05 2.45 -4.08
C THR A 179 -19.62 3.42 -3.03
N TYR A 180 -18.80 4.38 -2.59
CA TYR A 180 -19.25 5.34 -1.57
C TYR A 180 -20.22 6.39 -2.10
N VAL A 181 -20.07 6.82 -3.36
CA VAL A 181 -21.03 7.73 -4.00
C VAL A 181 -22.40 7.07 -4.16
N MET A 182 -22.44 5.79 -4.51
CA MET A 182 -23.69 5.03 -4.66
C MET A 182 -24.27 4.56 -3.32
N SER A 183 -23.52 4.61 -2.24
CA SER A 183 -24.00 4.19 -0.93
C SER A 183 -25.20 5.04 -0.45
N PRO A 184 -26.30 4.41 0.00
CA PRO A 184 -27.43 5.15 0.58
C PRO A 184 -27.06 5.87 1.89
N LYS A 185 -25.97 5.47 2.55
CA LYS A 185 -25.45 6.08 3.78
C LYS A 185 -24.68 7.39 3.53
N SER A 186 -24.32 7.69 2.28
CA SER A 186 -23.53 8.88 1.94
C SER A 186 -24.43 10.09 1.72
N THR A 187 -24.10 11.20 2.39
CA THR A 187 -24.77 12.49 2.19
C THR A 187 -24.36 13.10 0.85
N THR A 188 -25.15 14.06 0.34
CA THR A 188 -24.83 14.78 -0.91
C THR A 188 -23.45 15.47 -0.81
N ALA A 189 -23.16 16.12 0.32
CA ALA A 189 -21.85 16.76 0.54
C ALA A 189 -20.67 15.78 0.46
N GLN A 190 -20.82 14.58 1.03
CA GLN A 190 -19.79 13.53 0.95
C GLN A 190 -19.62 13.02 -0.49
N ARG A 191 -20.70 12.84 -1.25
CA ARG A 191 -20.65 12.44 -2.67
C ARG A 191 -19.92 13.48 -3.51
N VAL A 192 -20.26 14.75 -3.35
CA VAL A 192 -19.60 15.86 -4.05
C VAL A 192 -18.11 15.91 -3.71
N LEU A 193 -17.75 15.78 -2.41
CA LEU A 193 -16.38 15.78 -1.96
C LEU A 193 -15.57 14.62 -2.56
N LEU A 194 -16.12 13.40 -2.58
CA LEU A 194 -15.46 12.20 -3.15
C LEU A 194 -15.18 12.38 -4.64
N VAL A 195 -16.20 12.87 -5.40
CA VAL A 195 -16.03 13.13 -6.84
C VAL A 195 -15.03 14.25 -7.09
N ALA A 196 -15.09 15.34 -6.33
CA ALA A 196 -14.14 16.44 -6.47
C ALA A 196 -12.71 15.99 -6.16
N GLN A 197 -12.50 15.19 -5.13
CA GLN A 197 -11.19 14.66 -4.76
C GLN A 197 -10.62 13.62 -5.76
N LEU A 198 -11.42 13.11 -6.67
CA LEU A 198 -10.96 12.30 -7.82
C LEU A 198 -10.70 13.18 -9.04
N ILE A 199 -11.67 14.02 -9.42
CA ILE A 199 -11.65 14.77 -10.69
C ILE A 199 -10.62 15.92 -10.65
N VAL A 200 -10.56 16.68 -9.54
CA VAL A 200 -9.65 17.83 -9.44
C VAL A 200 -8.17 17.41 -9.56
N PRO A 201 -7.66 16.39 -8.85
CA PRO A 201 -6.30 15.90 -9.05
C PRO A 201 -6.03 15.44 -10.50
N LEU A 202 -6.93 14.66 -11.09
CA LEU A 202 -6.80 14.22 -12.48
C LEU A 202 -6.71 15.42 -13.44
N ALA A 203 -7.55 16.42 -13.27
CA ALA A 203 -7.52 17.63 -14.09
C ALA A 203 -6.22 18.43 -13.90
N LEU A 204 -5.72 18.54 -12.67
CA LEU A 204 -4.46 19.22 -12.35
C LEU A 204 -3.23 18.60 -13.05
N TRP A 205 -3.26 17.31 -13.34
CA TRP A 205 -2.16 16.62 -14.03
C TRP A 205 -2.41 16.48 -15.52
N ILE A 206 -3.62 16.09 -15.94
CA ILE A 206 -3.92 15.82 -17.35
C ILE A 206 -3.96 17.13 -18.17
N VAL A 207 -4.63 18.17 -17.66
CA VAL A 207 -4.84 19.40 -18.44
C VAL A 207 -3.50 20.12 -18.73
N PRO A 208 -2.66 20.46 -17.73
CA PRO A 208 -1.38 21.09 -18.00
C PRO A 208 -0.46 20.24 -18.88
N SER A 209 -0.40 18.92 -18.61
CA SER A 209 0.42 17.99 -19.38
C SER A 209 -0.01 17.96 -20.85
N SER A 210 -1.33 17.96 -21.12
CA SER A 210 -1.87 17.99 -22.48
C SER A 210 -1.59 19.30 -23.20
N LEU A 211 -1.67 20.43 -22.49
CA LEU A 211 -1.36 21.76 -23.05
C LEU A 211 0.13 21.92 -23.41
N LEU A 212 1.01 21.24 -22.67
CA LEU A 212 2.45 21.21 -22.95
C LEU A 212 2.82 20.24 -24.10
N GLY A 213 1.90 19.39 -24.52
CA GLY A 213 2.04 18.49 -25.65
C GLY A 213 1.83 17.02 -25.28
N TRP A 214 1.44 16.21 -26.29
CA TRP A 214 1.11 14.79 -26.10
C TRP A 214 2.25 13.99 -25.43
N HIS A 215 3.50 14.30 -25.76
CA HIS A 215 4.69 13.65 -25.18
C HIS A 215 4.83 13.96 -23.68
N VAL A 216 4.48 15.16 -23.24
CA VAL A 216 4.45 15.51 -21.82
C VAL A 216 3.32 14.77 -21.09
N LEU A 217 2.14 14.67 -21.71
CA LEU A 217 1.05 13.87 -21.15
C LEU A 217 1.45 12.40 -20.99
N VAL A 218 2.04 11.79 -22.00
CA VAL A 218 2.41 10.36 -21.98
C VAL A 218 3.58 10.12 -21.04
N PHE A 219 4.69 10.85 -21.20
CA PHE A 219 5.94 10.59 -20.48
C PHE A 219 6.06 11.34 -19.16
N GLY A 220 5.32 12.45 -18.98
CA GLY A 220 5.30 13.21 -17.74
C GLY A 220 4.19 12.79 -16.76
N TYR A 221 3.11 12.13 -17.28
CA TYR A 221 2.01 11.74 -16.42
C TYR A 221 1.57 10.28 -16.59
N MET A 222 1.15 9.82 -17.77
CA MET A 222 0.54 8.48 -17.93
C MET A 222 1.49 7.36 -17.57
N ILE A 223 2.71 7.31 -18.15
CA ILE A 223 3.71 6.31 -17.80
C ILE A 223 4.16 6.46 -16.34
N PRO A 224 4.46 7.65 -15.81
CA PRO A 224 4.74 7.86 -14.40
C PRO A 224 3.68 7.32 -13.44
N VAL A 225 2.40 7.51 -13.72
CA VAL A 225 1.30 6.95 -12.89
C VAL A 225 1.38 5.42 -12.84
N LEU A 226 1.64 4.75 -13.97
CA LEU A 226 1.77 3.29 -14.02
C LEU A 226 2.96 2.82 -13.15
N ILE A 227 4.08 3.52 -13.23
CA ILE A 227 5.27 3.21 -12.42
C ILE A 227 5.00 3.47 -10.93
N GLY A 228 4.40 4.63 -10.60
CA GLY A 228 4.05 4.97 -9.23
C GLY A 228 3.12 3.96 -8.57
N ASN A 229 2.08 3.53 -9.31
CA ASN A 229 1.20 2.43 -8.87
C ASN A 229 1.99 1.14 -8.63
N ALA A 230 2.84 0.72 -9.59
CA ALA A 230 3.59 -0.53 -9.47
C ALA A 230 4.48 -0.55 -8.24
N VAL A 231 5.17 0.54 -7.94
CA VAL A 231 6.01 0.66 -6.73
C VAL A 231 5.16 0.60 -5.47
N ALA A 232 4.08 1.38 -5.39
CA ALA A 232 3.21 1.42 -4.21
C ALA A 232 2.55 0.06 -3.94
N ILE A 233 1.96 -0.57 -4.97
CA ILE A 233 1.31 -1.87 -4.85
C ILE A 233 2.30 -2.99 -4.54
N SER A 234 3.55 -2.90 -5.00
CA SER A 234 4.59 -3.88 -4.63
C SER A 234 4.81 -3.91 -3.11
N TYR A 235 4.89 -2.74 -2.46
CA TYR A 235 4.98 -2.66 -1.01
C TYR A 235 3.71 -3.17 -0.31
N ILE A 236 2.53 -2.69 -0.71
CA ILE A 236 1.26 -3.09 -0.10
C ILE A 236 1.07 -4.61 -0.20
N SER A 237 1.32 -5.18 -1.38
CA SER A 237 1.18 -6.62 -1.59
C SER A 237 2.16 -7.44 -0.75
N THR A 238 3.43 -7.01 -0.66
CA THR A 238 4.42 -7.73 0.13
C THR A 238 4.18 -7.60 1.64
N ASN A 239 3.58 -6.52 2.09
CA ASN A 239 3.33 -6.30 3.50
C ASN A 239 2.13 -7.12 4.05
N HIS A 240 1.19 -7.53 3.19
CA HIS A 240 -0.05 -8.18 3.64
C HIS A 240 -0.30 -9.56 3.06
N PHE A 241 -0.06 -9.79 1.76
CA PHE A 241 -0.59 -10.96 1.05
C PHE A 241 0.03 -12.30 1.41
N LEU A 242 1.17 -12.33 2.08
CA LEU A 242 1.79 -13.56 2.55
C LEU A 242 1.30 -13.97 3.95
N ASN A 243 0.58 -13.12 4.64
CA ASN A 243 0.13 -13.34 6.01
C ASN A 243 -1.19 -14.14 6.06
N PRO A 244 -1.48 -14.83 7.16
CA PRO A 244 -2.75 -15.52 7.34
C PRO A 244 -3.94 -14.55 7.44
N LEU A 245 -5.14 -15.04 7.13
CA LEU A 245 -6.37 -14.35 7.48
C LEU A 245 -6.62 -14.45 9.00
N ALA A 246 -7.14 -13.37 9.58
CA ALA A 246 -7.38 -13.25 11.02
C ALA A 246 -8.88 -13.31 11.36
N ASN A 247 -9.21 -13.70 12.60
CA ASN A 247 -10.55 -13.57 13.16
C ASN A 247 -10.76 -12.21 13.82
N GLU A 248 -9.69 -11.64 14.33
CA GLU A 248 -9.64 -10.37 15.04
C GLU A 248 -8.30 -9.68 14.74
N SER A 249 -8.21 -8.38 15.02
CA SER A 249 -7.03 -7.59 14.68
C SER A 249 -5.79 -8.03 15.46
N ASP A 250 -4.89 -8.74 14.78
CA ASP A 250 -3.57 -9.13 15.28
C ASP A 250 -2.50 -8.65 14.30
N VAL A 251 -1.89 -7.52 14.59
CA VAL A 251 -0.92 -6.85 13.71
C VAL A 251 0.30 -7.72 13.42
N LEU A 252 0.77 -8.51 14.42
CA LEU A 252 1.97 -9.35 14.24
C LEU A 252 1.69 -10.60 13.38
N ALA A 253 0.44 -11.02 13.29
CA ALA A 253 0.03 -12.11 12.40
C ALA A 253 -0.37 -11.60 11.01
N SER A 254 -0.93 -10.38 10.91
CA SER A 254 -1.53 -9.84 9.68
C SER A 254 -0.61 -8.92 8.87
N SER A 255 0.59 -8.63 9.36
CA SER A 255 1.51 -7.70 8.71
C SER A 255 2.95 -8.23 8.68
N LEU A 256 3.60 -8.02 7.53
CA LEU A 256 5.01 -8.31 7.31
C LEU A 256 5.77 -7.00 7.10
N SER A 257 6.91 -6.84 7.73
CA SER A 257 7.81 -5.75 7.43
C SER A 257 8.81 -6.13 6.34
N VAL A 258 8.97 -5.27 5.34
CA VAL A 258 9.93 -5.51 4.27
C VAL A 258 11.03 -4.45 4.28
N THR A 259 12.24 -4.87 3.90
CA THR A 259 13.39 -3.99 3.78
C THR A 259 13.88 -3.96 2.34
N LEU A 260 14.45 -2.85 1.90
CA LEU A 260 15.16 -2.82 0.63
C LEU A 260 16.44 -3.68 0.69
N PRO A 261 16.87 -4.28 -0.44
CA PRO A 261 18.17 -4.92 -0.56
C PRO A 261 19.29 -3.96 -0.14
N LYS A 262 20.40 -4.48 0.41
CA LYS A 262 21.51 -3.65 0.93
C LYS A 262 21.99 -2.57 -0.05
N SER A 263 22.06 -2.88 -1.34
CA SER A 263 22.45 -1.95 -2.41
C SER A 263 21.48 -0.79 -2.65
N LEU A 264 20.21 -0.92 -2.24
CA LEU A 264 19.15 0.06 -2.44
C LEU A 264 18.68 0.73 -1.14
N ARG A 265 19.28 0.44 0.02
CA ARG A 265 18.87 1.01 1.32
C ARG A 265 18.99 2.53 1.39
N TRP A 266 19.76 3.13 0.53
CA TRP A 266 19.84 4.59 0.41
C TRP A 266 18.51 5.22 -0.05
N LEU A 267 17.58 4.42 -0.63
CA LEU A 267 16.23 4.84 -0.99
C LEU A 267 15.25 4.81 0.22
N ASP A 268 15.58 4.13 1.32
CA ASP A 268 14.67 4.03 2.48
C ASP A 268 14.15 5.39 2.98
N PRO A 269 14.98 6.46 3.11
CA PRO A 269 14.49 7.77 3.51
C PRO A 269 13.55 8.38 2.47
N LEU A 270 13.79 8.13 1.18
CA LEU A 270 12.96 8.62 0.07
C LEU A 270 11.60 7.89 0.04
N HIS A 271 11.60 6.59 0.37
CA HIS A 271 10.38 5.79 0.55
C HIS A 271 9.74 5.98 1.95
N LEU A 272 10.25 6.90 2.77
CA LEU A 272 9.78 7.15 4.13
C LEU A 272 9.67 5.86 4.97
N TRP A 273 10.63 4.95 4.78
CA TRP A 273 10.64 3.65 5.47
C TRP A 273 9.30 2.90 5.41
N PHE A 274 8.54 3.05 4.33
CA PHE A 274 7.21 2.47 4.16
C PHE A 274 7.17 0.95 4.36
N GLY A 275 8.31 0.28 4.18
CA GLY A 275 8.45 -1.14 4.48
C GLY A 275 8.46 -1.48 5.97
N ALA A 276 8.67 -0.52 6.89
CA ALA A 276 8.56 -0.71 8.34
C ALA A 276 7.08 -0.81 8.78
N HIS A 277 6.40 -1.81 8.27
CA HIS A 277 4.96 -1.87 8.19
C HIS A 277 4.27 -2.39 9.47
N VAL A 278 4.89 -3.33 10.17
CA VAL A 278 4.42 -3.80 11.48
C VAL A 278 4.42 -2.65 12.48
N GLY A 279 5.50 -1.86 12.52
CA GLY A 279 5.59 -0.68 13.38
C GLY A 279 4.54 0.37 13.06
N HIS A 280 4.27 0.57 11.76
CA HIS A 280 3.24 1.45 11.27
C HIS A 280 1.83 0.98 11.68
N HIS A 281 1.48 -0.29 11.49
CA HIS A 281 0.18 -0.83 11.88
C HIS A 281 -0.04 -0.82 13.41
N LEU A 282 1.01 -1.00 14.21
CA LEU A 282 0.90 -0.87 15.67
C LEU A 282 0.59 0.57 16.09
N PHE A 283 1.25 1.56 15.48
CA PHE A 283 1.09 2.97 15.84
C PHE A 283 1.05 3.84 14.57
N PRO A 284 -0.05 3.80 13.81
CA PRO A 284 -0.14 4.53 12.55
C PRO A 284 -0.02 6.06 12.73
N GLN A 285 -0.26 6.57 13.94
CA GLN A 285 -0.11 7.99 14.28
C GLN A 285 1.33 8.40 14.66
N ALA A 286 2.27 7.47 14.75
CA ALA A 286 3.70 7.78 14.80
C ALA A 286 4.18 8.10 13.38
N SER A 287 5.17 9.00 13.22
CA SER A 287 5.68 9.28 11.88
C SER A 287 6.37 8.05 11.30
N ALA A 288 6.38 7.93 9.98
CA ALA A 288 7.00 6.82 9.26
C ALA A 288 8.47 6.58 9.68
N ARG A 289 9.20 7.64 9.99
CA ARG A 289 10.58 7.57 10.50
C ARG A 289 10.67 6.82 11.84
N GLN A 290 9.67 6.97 12.69
CA GLN A 290 9.60 6.34 14.01
C GLN A 290 9.20 4.85 13.92
N ALA A 291 8.57 4.43 12.84
CA ALA A 291 8.16 3.04 12.64
C ALA A 291 9.32 2.06 12.80
N ARG A 292 10.54 2.42 12.36
CA ARG A 292 11.75 1.59 12.55
C ARG A 292 12.13 1.42 14.01
N ILE A 293 12.00 2.46 14.83
CA ILE A 293 12.28 2.38 16.28
C ILE A 293 11.27 1.46 16.94
N ILE A 294 10.00 1.59 16.52
CA ILE A 294 8.91 0.73 16.98
C ILE A 294 9.21 -0.73 16.63
N GLU A 295 9.60 -1.02 15.38
CA GLU A 295 9.94 -2.38 14.94
C GLU A 295 11.11 -2.99 15.68
N SER A 296 12.15 -2.21 15.94
CA SER A 296 13.29 -2.70 16.76
C SER A 296 12.81 -3.14 18.14
N LYS A 297 11.85 -2.43 18.73
CA LYS A 297 11.27 -2.81 20.02
C LYS A 297 10.33 -4.01 19.90
N VAL A 298 9.57 -4.13 18.80
CA VAL A 298 8.73 -5.30 18.51
C VAL A 298 9.61 -6.56 18.35
N ALA A 299 10.69 -6.46 17.58
CA ALA A 299 11.63 -7.58 17.40
C ALA A 299 12.29 -8.04 18.71
N GLU A 300 12.57 -7.10 19.64
CA GLU A 300 13.10 -7.40 20.97
C GLU A 300 12.08 -8.11 21.87
N LEU A 301 10.83 -7.63 21.87
CA LEU A 301 9.78 -8.12 22.77
C LEU A 301 9.07 -9.38 22.24
N PHE A 302 8.98 -9.52 20.92
CA PHE A 302 8.20 -10.58 20.25
C PHE A 302 8.98 -11.19 19.07
N PRO A 303 10.20 -11.70 19.29
CA PRO A 303 11.08 -12.20 18.22
C PRO A 303 10.45 -13.32 17.39
N ASP A 304 9.66 -14.21 18.03
CA ASP A 304 9.01 -15.35 17.35
C ASP A 304 7.78 -14.96 16.54
N ARG A 305 7.31 -13.73 16.68
CA ARG A 305 6.11 -13.22 16.03
C ARG A 305 6.40 -12.09 15.00
N PHE A 306 7.58 -11.51 15.06
CA PHE A 306 7.99 -10.43 14.16
C PHE A 306 8.63 -11.01 12.91
N HIS A 307 7.93 -10.90 11.78
CA HIS A 307 8.42 -11.35 10.49
C HIS A 307 8.98 -10.17 9.68
N THR A 308 10.18 -10.37 9.14
CA THR A 308 10.81 -9.40 8.22
C THR A 308 11.63 -10.10 7.14
N MET A 309 11.61 -9.55 5.93
CA MET A 309 12.43 -10.03 4.82
C MET A 309 12.73 -8.89 3.84
N THR A 310 13.54 -9.15 2.80
CA THR A 310 13.72 -8.14 1.75
C THR A 310 12.47 -8.09 0.85
N VAL A 311 12.14 -6.89 0.31
CA VAL A 311 11.03 -6.74 -0.63
C VAL A 311 11.18 -7.65 -1.85
N THR A 312 12.42 -7.89 -2.30
CA THR A 312 12.70 -8.81 -3.41
C THR A 312 12.40 -10.27 -3.05
N SER A 313 12.71 -10.68 -1.81
CA SER A 313 12.36 -12.03 -1.33
C SER A 313 10.84 -12.18 -1.20
N ALA A 314 10.15 -11.19 -0.66
CA ALA A 314 8.70 -11.19 -0.53
C ALA A 314 8.00 -11.22 -1.91
N LEU A 315 8.45 -10.43 -2.89
CA LEU A 315 7.94 -10.47 -4.26
C LEU A 315 8.19 -11.83 -4.93
N ARG A 316 9.35 -12.46 -4.68
CA ARG A 316 9.64 -13.80 -5.16
C ARG A 316 8.69 -14.85 -4.57
N LEU A 317 8.44 -14.78 -3.27
CA LEU A 317 7.46 -15.66 -2.61
C LEU A 317 6.06 -15.43 -3.18
N LEU A 318 5.62 -14.19 -3.34
CA LEU A 318 4.35 -13.87 -4.00
C LEU A 318 4.27 -14.44 -5.43
N TRP A 319 5.37 -14.44 -6.18
CA TRP A 319 5.40 -15.05 -7.51
C TRP A 319 5.25 -16.58 -7.45
N GLN A 320 5.75 -17.22 -6.41
CA GLN A 320 5.78 -18.69 -6.28
C GLN A 320 4.53 -19.27 -5.62
N THR A 321 3.80 -18.45 -4.84
CA THR A 321 2.63 -18.90 -4.10
C THR A 321 1.33 -18.77 -4.92
N PRO A 322 0.31 -19.59 -4.64
CA PRO A 322 -1.06 -19.32 -5.06
C PRO A 322 -1.59 -18.04 -4.41
N TRP A 323 -2.67 -17.47 -5.01
CA TRP A 323 -3.20 -16.17 -4.60
C TRP A 323 -4.60 -16.26 -3.99
N ILE A 324 -5.10 -17.47 -3.72
CA ILE A 324 -6.44 -17.71 -3.20
C ILE A 324 -6.33 -18.39 -1.84
N TYR A 325 -6.94 -17.81 -0.83
CA TYR A 325 -7.10 -18.45 0.47
C TYR A 325 -8.11 -19.61 0.36
N GLU A 326 -7.64 -20.82 0.64
CA GLU A 326 -8.51 -21.99 0.82
C GLU A 326 -9.15 -21.95 2.22
N ASP A 327 -8.34 -21.60 3.19
CA ASP A 327 -8.69 -21.32 4.58
C ASP A 327 -7.83 -20.17 5.13
N LYS A 328 -7.80 -19.98 6.43
CA LYS A 328 -7.10 -18.85 7.06
C LYS A 328 -5.59 -18.89 6.93
N VAL A 329 -5.00 -20.06 6.78
CA VAL A 329 -3.54 -20.27 6.81
C VAL A 329 -3.00 -20.93 5.55
N ASN A 330 -3.85 -21.35 4.63
CA ASN A 330 -3.45 -22.01 3.39
C ASN A 330 -3.92 -21.25 2.15
N LEU A 331 -3.00 -21.12 1.20
CA LEU A 331 -3.23 -20.60 -0.14
C LEU A 331 -3.32 -21.78 -1.13
N VAL A 332 -4.22 -21.72 -2.10
CA VAL A 332 -4.46 -22.79 -3.06
C VAL A 332 -4.51 -22.28 -4.49
N ASP A 333 -4.01 -23.08 -5.43
CA ASP A 333 -4.38 -23.04 -6.85
C ASP A 333 -5.53 -24.04 -7.08
N PRO A 334 -6.79 -23.59 -7.18
CA PRO A 334 -7.93 -24.50 -7.21
C PRO A 334 -8.01 -25.38 -8.47
N LYS A 335 -7.27 -25.00 -9.52
CA LYS A 335 -7.23 -25.77 -10.78
C LYS A 335 -6.18 -26.87 -10.77
N ARG A 336 -5.08 -26.66 -10.01
CA ARG A 336 -3.92 -27.56 -9.96
C ARG A 336 -3.78 -28.28 -8.64
N GLU A 337 -4.64 -27.94 -7.67
CA GLU A 337 -4.61 -28.49 -6.31
C GLU A 337 -3.27 -28.28 -5.58
N ILE A 338 -2.52 -27.23 -5.99
CA ILE A 338 -1.26 -26.86 -5.35
C ILE A 338 -1.59 -26.02 -4.12
N ARG A 339 -1.10 -26.42 -2.96
CA ARG A 339 -1.28 -25.74 -1.68
C ARG A 339 0.05 -25.24 -1.14
N THR A 340 0.01 -24.09 -0.48
CA THR A 340 1.15 -23.49 0.21
C THR A 340 0.62 -22.83 1.47
N GLY A 341 1.33 -22.97 2.59
CA GLY A 341 0.97 -22.23 3.82
C GLY A 341 1.19 -20.72 3.67
N THR A 342 0.74 -19.99 4.65
CA THR A 342 1.07 -18.56 4.85
C THR A 342 2.28 -18.40 5.77
N LEU A 343 2.77 -17.19 5.99
CA LEU A 343 3.86 -16.90 6.92
C LEU A 343 3.56 -17.45 8.31
N GLY A 344 4.53 -18.20 8.87
CA GLY A 344 4.37 -18.90 10.13
C GLY A 344 3.56 -20.20 10.05
N ASN A 345 3.06 -20.59 8.85
CA ASN A 345 2.25 -21.78 8.62
C ASN A 345 2.78 -22.63 7.43
N GLY A 346 4.08 -22.70 7.29
CA GLY A 346 4.74 -23.53 6.28
C GLY A 346 5.17 -22.80 5.00
N LEU A 347 5.10 -21.45 4.97
CA LEU A 347 5.72 -20.64 3.93
C LEU A 347 7.16 -20.29 4.31
#